data_048b46efd944bbe7c809b7dac06f83b1
#
_entry.id   048b46efd944bbe7c809b7dac06f83b1
#
_cell.length_a   1.000
_cell.length_b   1.000
_cell.length_c   1.000
_cell.angle_alpha   90.00
_cell.angle_beta   90.00
_cell.angle_gamma   90.00
#
_symmetry.space_group_name_H-M   'P 1'
#
loop_
_entity.id
_entity.type
_entity.pdbx_description
1 polymer ?
#
loop_
_entity_poly.entity_id
_entity_poly.type
_entity_poly.pdbx_seq_one_letter_code
_entity_poly.pdbx_strand_id
1 'polypeptide(L)'
;MVHNGEVTENFGDARERWNEIAPLVSSAQAAYHSGDEPIVTDEHYDRLVRELRSLEAEHPELAVDSSPAQSVGAPAAAGFENVAHLERLYSLQDVFTLDDLKEWYEGTAGAARCTAEVKIDGLAVNLRYVGGELAVGATRGDGVTGEDVTANIRTISSVPRSLKGDFPDVVEIRGEVFIPLAEFDGFNARQRAAGLKEFANPRNAAAGSLRQKDPKAAAERPLDFIAHGAGRIDGASSAVDEKLASQKGLYELFEEWGVPVSPYARLVSSWDDVEGFVREYADLRSDLIHGIDGAVFKIDSRAEQEDLGATSRVPRWAVAYKYPPEEVETRLLDIKVQVGRTGRVTPFAVMKPVTVAGSTVAQATLHNPSEVARKGVLIGDVVVVRKAGDVIPEVLGPVSALR
;
A
#
# COMPACT_ATOMS: atom_id res chain seq x y z
N MET A 1 -20.55 43.25 14.20
CA MET A 1 -19.32 43.27 13.37
C MET A 1 -18.18 42.55 14.07
N VAL A 2 -18.38 41.35 14.61
CA VAL A 2 -17.31 40.55 15.31
C VAL A 2 -17.08 39.20 14.65
N HIS A 3 -17.86 38.84 13.63
CA HIS A 3 -17.81 37.51 13.00
C HIS A 3 -16.78 37.35 11.86
N ASN A 4 -16.22 38.46 11.34
CA ASN A 4 -15.25 38.38 10.22
C ASN A 4 -13.78 38.22 10.65
N GLY A 5 -13.45 38.46 11.92
CA GLY A 5 -12.07 38.36 12.40
C GLY A 5 -11.66 36.91 12.72
N GLU A 6 -12.55 36.16 13.37
CA GLU A 6 -12.26 34.76 13.76
C GLU A 6 -12.20 33.81 12.56
N VAL A 7 -13.00 34.05 11.51
CA VAL A 7 -12.96 33.23 10.28
C VAL A 7 -11.70 33.50 9.47
N THR A 8 -11.18 34.72 9.46
CA THR A 8 -9.95 35.06 8.73
C THR A 8 -8.67 34.60 9.46
N GLU A 9 -8.64 34.61 10.79
CA GLU A 9 -7.54 34.05 11.56
C GLU A 9 -7.47 32.52 11.41
N ASN A 10 -8.60 31.82 11.50
CA ASN A 10 -8.67 30.35 11.35
C ASN A 10 -8.24 29.89 9.94
N PHE A 11 -8.59 30.62 8.88
CA PHE A 11 -8.15 30.32 7.52
C PHE A 11 -6.65 30.58 7.33
N GLY A 12 -6.09 31.61 7.96
CA GLY A 12 -4.65 31.89 7.93
C GLY A 12 -3.82 30.73 8.49
N ASP A 13 -4.20 30.24 9.65
CA ASP A 13 -3.57 29.11 10.31
C ASP A 13 -3.75 27.81 9.51
N ALA A 14 -4.94 27.56 8.97
CA ALA A 14 -5.22 26.41 8.11
C ALA A 14 -4.36 26.41 6.85
N ARG A 15 -4.20 27.56 6.21
CA ARG A 15 -3.36 27.74 5.01
C ARG A 15 -1.88 27.60 5.32
N GLU A 16 -1.40 28.10 6.44
CA GLU A 16 -0.02 27.91 6.89
C GLU A 16 0.25 26.43 7.13
N ARG A 17 -0.63 25.74 7.81
CA ARG A 17 -0.54 24.31 8.06
C ARG A 17 -0.60 23.49 6.77
N TRP A 18 -1.48 23.83 5.83
CA TRP A 18 -1.54 23.22 4.52
C TRP A 18 -0.21 23.37 3.75
N ASN A 19 0.37 24.58 3.76
CA ASN A 19 1.66 24.87 3.12
C ASN A 19 2.84 24.09 3.74
N GLU A 20 2.76 23.74 5.02
CA GLU A 20 3.77 22.90 5.69
C GLU A 20 3.66 21.43 5.26
N ILE A 21 2.44 20.88 5.24
CA ILE A 21 2.26 19.43 5.06
C ILE A 21 2.15 19.01 3.60
N ALA A 22 1.61 19.82 2.70
CA ALA A 22 1.44 19.45 1.29
C ALA A 22 2.78 19.10 0.60
N PRO A 23 3.89 19.85 0.77
CA PRO A 23 5.19 19.48 0.23
C PRO A 23 5.75 18.19 0.83
N LEU A 24 5.50 17.92 2.13
CA LEU A 24 5.94 16.70 2.79
C LEU A 24 5.19 15.49 2.23
N VAL A 25 3.87 15.61 2.05
CA VAL A 25 3.03 14.56 1.43
C VAL A 25 3.50 14.30 0.00
N SER A 26 3.73 15.34 -0.81
CA SER A 26 4.25 15.17 -2.18
C SER A 26 5.59 14.46 -2.22
N SER A 27 6.52 14.85 -1.36
CA SER A 27 7.85 14.26 -1.31
C SER A 27 7.80 12.80 -0.80
N ALA A 28 6.98 12.52 0.21
CA ALA A 28 6.79 11.17 0.73
C ALA A 28 6.12 10.26 -0.31
N GLN A 29 5.13 10.78 -1.03
CA GLN A 29 4.46 10.07 -2.12
C GLN A 29 5.44 9.72 -3.25
N ALA A 30 6.31 10.64 -3.63
CA ALA A 30 7.35 10.39 -4.61
C ALA A 30 8.33 9.31 -4.14
N ALA A 31 8.86 9.40 -2.91
CA ALA A 31 9.77 8.40 -2.34
C ALA A 31 9.11 7.02 -2.20
N TYR A 32 7.85 6.97 -1.76
CA TYR A 32 7.07 5.74 -1.63
C TYR A 32 6.90 5.02 -2.98
N HIS A 33 6.70 5.76 -4.06
CA HIS A 33 6.54 5.19 -5.40
C HIS A 33 7.86 4.98 -6.13
N SER A 34 8.93 5.70 -5.79
CA SER A 34 10.25 5.49 -6.41
C SER A 34 11.01 4.30 -5.84
N GLY A 35 10.55 3.71 -4.73
CA GLY A 35 11.31 2.69 -4.00
C GLY A 35 12.57 3.24 -3.32
N ASP A 36 12.67 4.56 -3.19
CA ASP A 36 13.70 5.25 -2.43
C ASP A 36 13.46 5.07 -0.92
N GLU A 37 14.43 5.51 -0.13
CA GLU A 37 14.29 5.46 1.33
C GLU A 37 13.09 6.32 1.78
N PRO A 38 12.11 5.76 2.54
CA PRO A 38 10.94 6.53 2.96
C PRO A 38 11.35 7.79 3.73
N ILE A 39 10.79 8.94 3.33
CA ILE A 39 11.05 10.23 3.99
C ILE A 39 10.31 10.30 5.32
N VAL A 40 9.13 9.70 5.37
CA VAL A 40 8.26 9.54 6.54
C VAL A 40 7.74 8.11 6.60
N THR A 41 7.25 7.68 7.74
CA THR A 41 6.59 6.37 7.87
C THR A 41 5.22 6.39 7.18
N ASP A 42 4.72 5.24 6.75
CA ASP A 42 3.41 5.13 6.07
C ASP A 42 2.28 5.65 6.98
N GLU A 43 2.32 5.35 8.28
CA GLU A 43 1.37 5.90 9.26
C GLU A 43 1.46 7.43 9.36
N HIS A 44 2.69 7.98 9.37
CA HIS A 44 2.88 9.42 9.35
C HIS A 44 2.37 10.00 8.04
N TYR A 45 2.64 9.35 6.92
CA TYR A 45 2.10 9.72 5.62
C TYR A 45 0.57 9.69 5.62
N ASP A 46 -0.05 8.59 6.05
CA ASP A 46 -1.50 8.44 6.13
C ASP A 46 -2.13 9.49 7.07
N ARG A 47 -1.45 9.84 8.17
CA ARG A 47 -1.88 10.92 9.07
C ARG A 47 -1.81 12.28 8.40
N LEU A 48 -0.70 12.59 7.72
CA LEU A 48 -0.54 13.86 6.99
C LEU A 48 -1.57 13.99 5.87
N VAL A 49 -1.84 12.91 5.13
CA VAL A 49 -2.86 12.90 4.08
C VAL A 49 -4.26 13.12 4.65
N ARG A 50 -4.57 12.50 5.81
CA ARG A 50 -5.86 12.74 6.49
C ARG A 50 -6.00 14.19 6.95
N GLU A 51 -4.96 14.74 7.59
CA GLU A 51 -4.94 16.13 8.03
C GLU A 51 -5.10 17.08 6.84
N LEU A 52 -4.40 16.83 5.74
CA LEU A 52 -4.52 17.62 4.52
C LEU A 52 -5.94 17.59 3.94
N ARG A 53 -6.57 16.41 3.92
CA ARG A 53 -7.97 16.25 3.47
C ARG A 53 -8.97 16.97 4.39
N SER A 54 -8.75 16.92 5.71
CA SER A 54 -9.61 17.65 6.66
C SER A 54 -9.53 19.14 6.43
N LEU A 55 -8.31 19.70 6.26
CA LEU A 55 -8.10 21.10 5.93
C LEU A 55 -8.78 21.52 4.62
N GLU A 56 -8.70 20.67 3.58
CA GLU A 56 -9.35 20.93 2.29
C GLU A 56 -10.88 20.79 2.35
N ALA A 57 -11.40 19.92 3.21
CA ALA A 57 -12.85 19.78 3.41
C ALA A 57 -13.43 20.97 4.20
N GLU A 58 -12.70 21.45 5.21
CA GLU A 58 -13.08 22.60 6.02
C GLU A 58 -12.88 23.93 5.25
N HIS A 59 -11.89 23.98 4.35
CA HIS A 59 -11.50 25.13 3.56
C HIS A 59 -11.36 24.75 2.08
N PRO A 60 -12.48 24.66 1.31
CA PRO A 60 -12.47 24.22 -0.09
C PRO A 60 -11.56 25.03 -1.03
N GLU A 61 -11.22 26.27 -0.67
CA GLU A 61 -10.26 27.11 -1.38
C GLU A 61 -8.80 26.61 -1.32
N LEU A 62 -8.48 25.68 -0.41
CA LEU A 62 -7.19 24.99 -0.34
C LEU A 62 -7.15 23.75 -1.25
N ALA A 63 -8.30 23.23 -1.67
CA ALA A 63 -8.42 22.05 -2.52
C ALA A 63 -8.10 22.40 -3.98
N VAL A 64 -6.84 22.71 -4.28
CA VAL A 64 -6.38 23.02 -5.64
C VAL A 64 -6.02 21.73 -6.41
N ASP A 65 -6.12 21.75 -7.75
CA ASP A 65 -5.84 20.59 -8.61
C ASP A 65 -4.43 20.01 -8.41
N SER A 66 -3.48 20.82 -7.96
CA SER A 66 -2.10 20.41 -7.65
C SER A 66 -1.93 19.86 -6.23
N SER A 67 -3.00 19.75 -5.43
CA SER A 67 -2.91 19.19 -4.09
C SER A 67 -2.48 17.71 -4.13
N PRO A 68 -1.49 17.31 -3.33
CA PRO A 68 -1.10 15.91 -3.24
C PRO A 68 -2.22 15.04 -2.63
N ALA A 69 -3.18 15.63 -1.91
CA ALA A 69 -4.38 14.93 -1.47
C ALA A 69 -5.32 14.59 -2.63
N GLN A 70 -5.22 15.26 -3.77
CA GLN A 70 -6.01 15.03 -4.99
C GLN A 70 -5.30 14.14 -6.02
N SER A 71 -4.01 13.84 -5.86
CA SER A 71 -3.24 13.02 -6.79
C SER A 71 -3.32 11.52 -6.47
N VAL A 72 -3.16 10.68 -7.49
CA VAL A 72 -3.00 9.21 -7.38
C VAL A 72 -1.56 8.89 -7.74
N GLY A 73 -0.82 8.23 -6.82
CA GLY A 73 0.54 7.82 -7.08
C GLY A 73 1.53 8.97 -7.33
N ALA A 74 2.67 8.66 -7.93
CA ALA A 74 3.68 9.64 -8.33
C ALA A 74 3.97 9.52 -9.83
N PRO A 75 4.43 10.60 -10.49
CA PRO A 75 4.93 10.52 -11.85
C PRO A 75 6.02 9.46 -12.01
N ALA A 76 6.11 8.86 -13.18
CA ALA A 76 7.14 7.88 -13.50
C ALA A 76 8.55 8.46 -13.27
N ALA A 77 9.42 7.67 -12.64
CA ALA A 77 10.78 8.11 -12.35
C ALA A 77 11.67 8.09 -13.62
N ALA A 78 12.72 8.89 -13.62
CA ALA A 78 13.66 8.93 -14.73
C ALA A 78 14.40 7.58 -14.89
N GLY A 79 14.35 6.98 -16.07
CA GLY A 79 15.13 5.79 -16.41
C GLY A 79 14.36 4.62 -17.02
N PHE A 80 13.03 4.70 -17.05
CA PHE A 80 12.14 3.80 -17.79
C PHE A 80 11.34 4.59 -18.82
N GLU A 81 10.89 3.91 -19.88
CA GLU A 81 9.93 4.50 -20.80
C GLU A 81 8.56 4.62 -20.12
N ASN A 82 7.80 5.63 -20.51
CA ASN A 82 6.46 5.85 -19.99
C ASN A 82 5.43 5.11 -20.84
N VAL A 83 4.50 4.43 -20.20
CA VAL A 83 3.40 3.73 -20.85
C VAL A 83 2.07 4.26 -20.31
N ALA A 84 1.19 4.67 -21.22
CA ALA A 84 -0.17 5.02 -20.90
C ALA A 84 -1.01 3.75 -20.62
N HIS A 85 -1.79 3.77 -19.53
CA HIS A 85 -2.81 2.77 -19.29
C HIS A 85 -4.00 3.00 -20.23
N LEU A 86 -4.65 1.93 -20.67
CA LEU A 86 -5.86 2.05 -21.50
C LEU A 86 -7.06 2.52 -20.66
N GLU A 87 -7.04 2.18 -19.40
CA GLU A 87 -8.02 2.63 -18.42
C GLU A 87 -7.31 3.03 -17.12
N ARG A 88 -7.77 4.15 -16.53
CA ARG A 88 -7.15 4.72 -15.32
C ARG A 88 -7.11 3.73 -14.16
N LEU A 89 -5.96 3.62 -13.49
CA LEU A 89 -5.81 2.91 -12.22
C LEU A 89 -6.15 3.85 -11.07
N TYR A 90 -7.08 3.41 -10.23
CA TYR A 90 -7.48 4.15 -9.04
C TYR A 90 -6.70 3.71 -7.81
N SER A 91 -6.65 4.57 -6.80
CA SER A 91 -6.37 4.19 -5.42
C SER A 91 -7.63 3.60 -4.77
N LEU A 92 -7.56 3.22 -3.51
CA LEU A 92 -8.72 2.83 -2.71
C LEU A 92 -9.01 3.92 -1.66
N GLN A 93 -10.26 3.98 -1.22
CA GLN A 93 -10.60 4.72 -0.01
C GLN A 93 -10.10 3.92 1.18
N ASP A 94 -9.24 4.51 2.00
CA ASP A 94 -8.78 3.88 3.24
C ASP A 94 -9.72 4.23 4.39
N VAL A 95 -10.06 3.22 5.20
CA VAL A 95 -10.74 3.34 6.49
C VAL A 95 -9.90 2.64 7.57
N PHE A 96 -9.98 3.12 8.81
CA PHE A 96 -9.07 2.70 9.87
C PHE A 96 -9.79 2.12 11.10
N THR A 97 -11.11 2.23 11.14
CA THR A 97 -11.93 1.68 12.22
C THR A 97 -13.01 0.77 11.64
N LEU A 98 -13.47 -0.17 12.47
CA LEU A 98 -14.60 -1.03 12.07
C LEU A 98 -15.88 -0.22 11.90
N ASP A 99 -16.04 0.90 12.62
CA ASP A 99 -17.20 1.77 12.48
C ASP A 99 -17.20 2.46 11.11
N ASP A 100 -16.07 3.00 10.64
CA ASP A 100 -15.93 3.59 9.31
C ASP A 100 -16.18 2.53 8.20
N LEU A 101 -15.67 1.31 8.39
CA LEU A 101 -15.90 0.21 7.46
C LEU A 101 -17.39 -0.16 7.41
N LYS A 102 -18.04 -0.18 8.57
CA LYS A 102 -19.47 -0.47 8.68
C LYS A 102 -20.32 0.60 8.01
N GLU A 103 -19.97 1.88 8.20
CA GLU A 103 -20.65 2.99 7.54
C GLU A 103 -20.56 2.86 6.01
N TRP A 104 -19.36 2.53 5.49
CA TRP A 104 -19.21 2.25 4.05
C TRP A 104 -20.06 1.05 3.62
N TYR A 105 -20.00 -0.05 4.38
CA TYR A 105 -20.74 -1.29 4.04
C TYR A 105 -22.24 -1.03 4.00
N GLU A 106 -22.81 -0.42 5.03
CA GLU A 106 -24.26 -0.13 5.13
C GLU A 106 -24.69 0.93 4.10
N GLY A 107 -23.86 1.95 3.86
CA GLY A 107 -24.16 3.05 2.95
C GLY A 107 -23.98 2.72 1.47
N THR A 108 -23.09 1.78 1.15
CA THR A 108 -22.71 1.47 -0.24
C THR A 108 -23.14 0.07 -0.66
N ALA A 109 -22.74 -0.95 0.08
CA ALA A 109 -23.04 -2.33 -0.25
C ALA A 109 -24.45 -2.73 0.19
N GLY A 110 -24.91 -2.27 1.36
CA GLY A 110 -26.22 -2.61 1.89
C GLY A 110 -26.44 -4.12 1.96
N ALA A 111 -27.31 -4.65 1.08
CA ALA A 111 -27.55 -6.08 0.93
C ALA A 111 -26.76 -6.73 -0.22
N ALA A 112 -25.91 -5.99 -0.92
CA ALA A 112 -25.11 -6.53 -2.02
C ALA A 112 -24.00 -7.45 -1.51
N ARG A 113 -23.68 -8.47 -2.30
CA ARG A 113 -22.51 -9.31 -2.04
C ARG A 113 -21.24 -8.55 -2.35
N CYS A 114 -20.23 -8.76 -1.53
CA CYS A 114 -18.88 -8.23 -1.76
C CYS A 114 -17.88 -9.38 -1.88
N THR A 115 -16.80 -9.16 -2.63
CA THR A 115 -15.57 -9.93 -2.42
C THR A 115 -14.82 -9.31 -1.25
N ALA A 116 -14.33 -10.15 -0.35
CA ALA A 116 -13.38 -9.79 0.71
C ALA A 116 -12.01 -10.36 0.35
N GLU A 117 -10.99 -9.55 0.40
CA GLU A 117 -9.63 -9.87 -0.03
C GLU A 117 -8.63 -9.31 0.98
N VAL A 118 -7.50 -9.98 1.14
CA VAL A 118 -6.38 -9.40 1.89
C VAL A 118 -5.71 -8.31 1.04
N LYS A 119 -5.40 -7.18 1.66
CA LYS A 119 -4.69 -6.08 1.01
C LYS A 119 -3.20 -6.39 0.95
N ILE A 120 -2.74 -6.83 -0.22
CA ILE A 120 -1.35 -7.21 -0.45
C ILE A 120 -0.46 -5.98 -0.33
N ASP A 121 0.60 -6.09 0.45
CA ASP A 121 1.62 -5.05 0.59
C ASP A 121 2.77 -5.30 -0.41
N GLY A 122 2.61 -4.78 -1.62
CA GLY A 122 3.51 -4.95 -2.74
C GLY A 122 3.61 -3.72 -3.63
N LEU A 123 3.90 -3.92 -4.90
CA LEU A 123 3.94 -2.88 -5.93
C LEU A 123 2.86 -3.14 -6.98
N ALA A 124 1.93 -2.19 -7.10
CA ALA A 124 0.84 -2.27 -8.06
C ALA A 124 1.35 -2.20 -9.51
N VAL A 125 0.90 -3.14 -10.33
CA VAL A 125 1.22 -3.23 -11.75
C VAL A 125 -0.03 -3.46 -12.59
N ASN A 126 0.07 -3.09 -13.86
CA ASN A 126 -0.92 -3.32 -14.90
C ASN A 126 -0.28 -4.15 -16.02
N LEU A 127 -0.83 -5.33 -16.28
CA LEU A 127 -0.38 -6.25 -17.32
C LEU A 127 -1.36 -6.20 -18.50
N ARG A 128 -0.89 -5.75 -19.67
CA ARG A 128 -1.70 -5.71 -20.88
C ARG A 128 -1.39 -6.92 -21.75
N TYR A 129 -2.40 -7.72 -22.00
CA TYR A 129 -2.36 -8.81 -22.97
C TYR A 129 -3.10 -8.40 -24.25
N VAL A 130 -2.52 -8.75 -25.37
CA VAL A 130 -3.08 -8.51 -26.72
C VAL A 130 -3.03 -9.83 -27.47
N GLY A 131 -4.17 -10.33 -27.94
CA GLY A 131 -4.27 -11.66 -28.56
C GLY A 131 -3.78 -12.78 -27.63
N GLY A 132 -3.97 -12.62 -26.34
CA GLY A 132 -3.51 -13.53 -25.30
C GLY A 132 -2.03 -13.42 -24.92
N GLU A 133 -1.21 -12.65 -25.65
CA GLU A 133 0.24 -12.50 -25.37
C GLU A 133 0.51 -11.28 -24.48
N LEU A 134 1.42 -11.43 -23.49
CA LEU A 134 1.85 -10.32 -22.63
C LEU A 134 2.60 -9.27 -23.45
N ALA A 135 1.91 -8.20 -23.81
CA ALA A 135 2.44 -7.08 -24.58
C ALA A 135 3.17 -6.05 -23.71
N VAL A 136 2.55 -5.63 -22.61
CA VAL A 136 3.05 -4.56 -21.73
C VAL A 136 2.87 -4.94 -20.27
N GLY A 137 3.88 -4.69 -19.44
CA GLY A 137 3.79 -4.65 -17.99
C GLY A 137 4.23 -3.27 -17.51
N ALA A 138 3.36 -2.55 -16.80
CA ALA A 138 3.63 -1.20 -16.35
C ALA A 138 3.37 -1.04 -14.84
N THR A 139 4.14 -0.20 -14.17
CA THR A 139 3.81 0.22 -12.81
C THR A 139 2.56 1.09 -12.80
N ARG A 140 1.89 1.26 -11.66
CA ARG A 140 0.70 2.12 -11.57
C ARG A 140 0.99 3.57 -11.97
N GLY A 141 2.17 4.10 -11.59
CA GLY A 141 2.51 5.50 -11.81
C GLY A 141 1.51 6.45 -11.14
N ASP A 142 1.06 7.45 -11.90
CA ASP A 142 0.01 8.41 -11.48
C ASP A 142 -1.43 7.91 -11.77
N GLY A 143 -1.55 6.65 -12.17
CA GLY A 143 -2.81 6.02 -12.54
C GLY A 143 -3.23 6.23 -14.00
N VAL A 144 -2.59 7.14 -14.74
CA VAL A 144 -2.77 7.37 -16.17
C VAL A 144 -1.57 6.87 -16.96
N THR A 145 -0.37 7.10 -16.42
CA THR A 145 0.90 6.71 -17.02
C THR A 145 1.77 6.01 -15.99
N GLY A 146 2.33 4.86 -16.34
CA GLY A 146 3.27 4.10 -15.52
C GLY A 146 4.62 3.93 -16.21
N GLU A 147 5.58 3.34 -15.51
CA GLU A 147 6.88 2.95 -16.05
C GLU A 147 6.76 1.62 -16.78
N ASP A 148 7.32 1.51 -17.96
CA ASP A 148 7.44 0.23 -18.69
C ASP A 148 8.44 -0.68 -17.98
N VAL A 149 7.94 -1.69 -17.32
CA VAL A 149 8.71 -2.75 -16.65
C VAL A 149 8.49 -4.11 -17.29
N THR A 150 8.04 -4.14 -18.54
CA THR A 150 7.67 -5.36 -19.27
C THR A 150 8.79 -6.41 -19.24
N ALA A 151 10.03 -5.99 -19.48
CA ALA A 151 11.17 -6.91 -19.49
C ALA A 151 11.38 -7.58 -18.12
N ASN A 152 11.18 -6.84 -17.02
CA ASN A 152 11.30 -7.34 -15.66
C ASN A 152 10.10 -8.21 -15.27
N ILE A 153 8.88 -7.80 -15.61
CA ILE A 153 7.66 -8.61 -15.42
C ILE A 153 7.81 -9.99 -16.08
N ARG A 154 8.38 -10.05 -17.29
CA ARG A 154 8.62 -11.31 -17.99
C ARG A 154 9.58 -12.27 -17.25
N THR A 155 10.31 -11.82 -16.25
CA THR A 155 11.17 -12.67 -15.42
C THR A 155 10.42 -13.32 -14.26
N ILE A 156 9.23 -12.84 -13.92
CA ILE A 156 8.40 -13.38 -12.85
C ILE A 156 7.70 -14.63 -13.35
N SER A 157 8.01 -15.78 -12.76
CA SER A 157 7.54 -17.08 -13.22
C SER A 157 6.03 -17.29 -13.10
N SER A 158 5.39 -16.63 -12.14
CA SER A 158 3.94 -16.69 -11.92
C SER A 158 3.14 -15.83 -12.90
N VAL A 159 3.78 -14.91 -13.63
CA VAL A 159 3.12 -14.12 -14.68
C VAL A 159 3.13 -14.92 -15.99
N PRO A 160 1.96 -15.36 -16.50
CA PRO A 160 1.91 -16.08 -17.77
C PRO A 160 2.33 -15.16 -18.92
N ARG A 161 3.17 -15.67 -19.82
CA ARG A 161 3.53 -14.95 -21.04
C ARG A 161 2.40 -14.97 -22.05
N SER A 162 1.59 -16.03 -22.00
CA SER A 162 0.41 -16.22 -22.85
C SER A 162 -0.74 -16.70 -22.00
N LEU A 163 -1.93 -16.15 -22.18
CA LEU A 163 -3.16 -16.58 -21.55
C LEU A 163 -3.63 -17.92 -22.10
N LYS A 164 -4.36 -18.69 -21.30
CA LYS A 164 -4.94 -19.98 -21.68
C LYS A 164 -6.47 -19.85 -21.87
N GLY A 165 -7.06 -20.81 -22.54
CA GLY A 165 -8.51 -20.91 -22.67
C GLY A 165 -9.12 -19.85 -23.60
N ASP A 166 -10.31 -19.38 -23.25
CA ASP A 166 -11.04 -18.35 -23.98
C ASP A 166 -10.74 -16.99 -23.34
N PHE A 167 -10.10 -16.09 -24.07
CA PHE A 167 -9.66 -14.78 -23.58
C PHE A 167 -10.04 -13.67 -24.57
N PRO A 168 -10.20 -12.41 -24.09
CA PRO A 168 -10.52 -11.27 -24.94
C PRO A 168 -9.34 -10.87 -25.85
N ASP A 169 -9.63 -10.13 -26.92
CA ASP A 169 -8.59 -9.61 -27.82
C ASP A 169 -7.59 -8.72 -27.08
N VAL A 170 -8.09 -7.90 -26.15
CA VAL A 170 -7.27 -7.04 -25.28
C VAL A 170 -7.79 -7.15 -23.85
N VAL A 171 -6.88 -7.33 -22.89
CA VAL A 171 -7.21 -7.22 -21.46
C VAL A 171 -6.06 -6.58 -20.69
N GLU A 172 -6.40 -5.64 -19.81
CA GLU A 172 -5.51 -5.13 -18.77
C GLU A 172 -5.81 -5.83 -17.44
N ILE A 173 -4.84 -6.58 -16.93
CA ILE A 173 -4.93 -7.30 -15.66
C ILE A 173 -4.15 -6.52 -14.61
N ARG A 174 -4.83 -6.10 -13.56
CA ARG A 174 -4.26 -5.34 -12.45
C ARG A 174 -3.91 -6.29 -11.31
N GLY A 175 -2.73 -6.12 -10.74
CA GLY A 175 -2.28 -6.96 -9.65
C GLY A 175 -1.14 -6.34 -8.87
N GLU A 176 -0.64 -7.12 -7.93
CA GLU A 176 0.43 -6.71 -7.03
C GLU A 176 1.63 -7.63 -7.22
N VAL A 177 2.83 -7.03 -7.45
CA VAL A 177 4.11 -7.74 -7.39
C VAL A 177 4.64 -7.63 -5.98
N PHE A 178 5.04 -8.77 -5.41
CA PHE A 178 5.52 -8.87 -4.03
C PHE A 178 6.70 -9.82 -3.90
N ILE A 179 7.34 -9.81 -2.74
CA ILE A 179 8.29 -10.85 -2.33
C ILE A 179 7.61 -11.72 -1.27
N PRO A 180 7.57 -13.06 -1.45
CA PRO A 180 7.06 -13.96 -0.44
C PRO A 180 7.77 -13.79 0.90
N LEU A 181 7.02 -13.77 2.01
CA LEU A 181 7.59 -13.54 3.35
C LEU A 181 8.68 -14.57 3.68
N ALA A 182 8.49 -15.82 3.29
CA ALA A 182 9.47 -16.88 3.49
C ALA A 182 10.81 -16.65 2.77
N GLU A 183 10.83 -15.87 1.70
CA GLU A 183 12.03 -15.58 0.90
C GLU A 183 12.77 -14.32 1.34
N PHE A 184 12.12 -13.42 2.09
CA PHE A 184 12.62 -12.08 2.36
C PHE A 184 13.92 -12.08 3.17
N ASP A 185 14.00 -12.86 4.24
CA ASP A 185 15.20 -12.93 5.10
C ASP A 185 16.39 -13.53 4.34
N GLY A 186 16.14 -14.61 3.57
CA GLY A 186 17.15 -15.23 2.71
C GLY A 186 17.65 -14.28 1.62
N PHE A 187 16.74 -13.47 1.06
CA PHE A 187 17.07 -12.45 0.09
C PHE A 187 17.96 -11.35 0.70
N ASN A 188 17.62 -10.81 1.88
CA ASN A 188 18.44 -9.82 2.57
C ASN A 188 19.79 -10.38 3.01
N ALA A 189 19.87 -11.66 3.40
CA ALA A 189 21.15 -12.31 3.69
C ALA A 189 22.07 -12.35 2.45
N ARG A 190 21.52 -12.62 1.25
CA ARG A 190 22.27 -12.55 -0.02
C ARG A 190 22.75 -11.14 -0.33
N GLN A 191 21.90 -10.12 -0.12
CA GLN A 191 22.28 -8.70 -0.28
C GLN A 191 23.46 -8.34 0.62
N ARG A 192 23.40 -8.71 1.89
CA ARG A 192 24.48 -8.47 2.85
C ARG A 192 25.79 -9.17 2.45
N ALA A 193 25.71 -10.43 2.02
CA ALA A 193 26.88 -11.20 1.57
C ALA A 193 27.53 -10.58 0.32
N ALA A 194 26.74 -9.94 -0.55
CA ALA A 194 27.22 -9.21 -1.72
C ALA A 194 27.71 -7.79 -1.41
N GLY A 195 27.68 -7.33 -0.15
CA GLY A 195 28.03 -5.96 0.24
C GLY A 195 27.02 -4.92 -0.20
N LEU A 196 25.81 -5.33 -0.54
CA LEU A 196 24.71 -4.46 -0.95
C LEU A 196 23.85 -4.07 0.26
N LYS A 197 23.08 -2.98 0.11
CA LYS A 197 22.15 -2.53 1.13
C LYS A 197 20.98 -3.53 1.27
N GLU A 198 20.62 -3.85 2.51
CA GLU A 198 19.43 -4.63 2.83
C GLU A 198 18.16 -3.78 2.65
N PHE A 199 17.07 -4.42 2.29
CA PHE A 199 15.78 -3.78 2.20
C PHE A 199 15.08 -3.78 3.56
N ALA A 200 14.36 -2.71 3.85
CA ALA A 200 13.70 -2.52 5.14
C ALA A 200 12.48 -3.43 5.31
N ASN A 201 11.77 -3.72 4.22
CA ASN A 201 10.59 -4.59 4.21
C ASN A 201 10.40 -5.27 2.84
N PRO A 202 9.52 -6.30 2.75
CA PRO A 202 9.23 -7.01 1.50
C PRO A 202 8.70 -6.11 0.37
N ARG A 203 7.88 -5.09 0.69
CA ARG A 203 7.35 -4.14 -0.29
C ARG A 203 8.45 -3.34 -0.98
N ASN A 204 9.34 -2.71 -0.20
CA ASN A 204 10.46 -1.96 -0.76
C ASN A 204 11.40 -2.85 -1.55
N ALA A 205 11.56 -4.11 -1.12
CA ALA A 205 12.33 -5.10 -1.83
C ALA A 205 11.67 -5.46 -3.17
N ALA A 206 10.35 -5.62 -3.23
CA ALA A 206 9.61 -5.85 -4.48
C ALA A 206 9.74 -4.66 -5.43
N ALA A 207 9.49 -3.44 -4.95
CA ALA A 207 9.59 -2.22 -5.74
C ALA A 207 11.01 -2.02 -6.32
N GLY A 208 12.05 -2.10 -5.47
CA GLY A 208 13.44 -1.97 -5.89
C GLY A 208 13.92 -3.11 -6.79
N SER A 209 13.32 -4.30 -6.68
CA SER A 209 13.62 -5.46 -7.52
C SER A 209 12.97 -5.34 -8.90
N LEU A 210 11.71 -4.95 -8.95
CA LEU A 210 11.00 -4.79 -10.23
C LEU A 210 11.56 -3.63 -11.07
N ARG A 211 12.15 -2.63 -10.45
CA ARG A 211 12.75 -1.45 -11.10
C ARG A 211 14.24 -1.59 -11.38
N GLN A 212 14.78 -2.82 -11.47
CA GLN A 212 16.15 -3.03 -11.92
C GLN A 212 16.27 -2.68 -13.41
N LYS A 213 17.33 -1.92 -13.76
CA LYS A 213 17.60 -1.55 -15.17
C LYS A 213 17.97 -2.74 -16.03
N ASP A 214 18.62 -3.75 -15.43
CA ASP A 214 18.94 -5.02 -16.10
C ASP A 214 17.90 -6.08 -15.69
N PRO A 215 17.10 -6.60 -16.63
CA PRO A 215 16.14 -7.67 -16.35
C PRO A 215 16.77 -8.94 -15.78
N LYS A 216 18.06 -9.19 -16.04
CA LYS A 216 18.78 -10.31 -15.43
C LYS A 216 18.90 -10.16 -13.93
N ALA A 217 19.14 -8.93 -13.45
CA ALA A 217 19.16 -8.65 -12.02
C ALA A 217 17.76 -8.79 -11.39
N ALA A 218 16.70 -8.48 -12.12
CA ALA A 218 15.32 -8.74 -11.68
C ALA A 218 15.02 -10.25 -11.59
N ALA A 219 15.51 -11.04 -12.54
CA ALA A 219 15.33 -12.49 -12.59
C ALA A 219 15.94 -13.24 -11.38
N GLU A 220 16.97 -12.67 -10.74
CA GLU A 220 17.59 -13.22 -9.53
C GLU A 220 16.81 -12.93 -8.24
N ARG A 221 15.75 -12.12 -8.34
CA ARG A 221 14.93 -11.70 -7.20
C ARG A 221 13.73 -12.63 -7.06
N PRO A 222 13.32 -12.96 -5.82
CA PRO A 222 12.17 -13.84 -5.57
C PRO A 222 10.86 -13.09 -5.71
N LEU A 223 10.61 -12.50 -6.89
CA LEU A 223 9.37 -11.78 -7.18
C LEU A 223 8.25 -12.76 -7.50
N ASP A 224 7.06 -12.43 -7.00
CA ASP A 224 5.82 -13.14 -7.29
C ASP A 224 4.71 -12.15 -7.61
N PHE A 225 3.58 -12.62 -8.13
CA PHE A 225 2.49 -11.79 -8.62
C PHE A 225 1.13 -12.39 -8.28
N ILE A 226 0.16 -11.55 -7.91
CA ILE A 226 -1.25 -11.90 -7.71
C ILE A 226 -2.12 -10.84 -8.38
N ALA A 227 -3.07 -11.28 -9.22
CA ALA A 227 -4.08 -10.42 -9.82
C ALA A 227 -5.22 -10.12 -8.84
N HIS A 228 -5.74 -8.89 -8.89
CA HIS A 228 -6.85 -8.45 -8.04
C HIS A 228 -7.93 -7.66 -8.79
N GLY A 229 -7.78 -7.42 -10.08
CA GLY A 229 -8.77 -6.68 -10.86
C GLY A 229 -8.39 -6.56 -12.33
N ALA A 230 -9.28 -5.99 -13.11
CA ALA A 230 -9.07 -5.69 -14.51
C ALA A 230 -9.26 -4.19 -14.79
N GLY A 231 -8.62 -3.73 -15.86
CA GLY A 231 -8.92 -2.48 -16.53
C GLY A 231 -9.69 -2.73 -17.82
N ARG A 232 -9.20 -2.18 -18.92
CA ARG A 232 -9.81 -2.30 -20.25
C ARG A 232 -9.88 -3.77 -20.69
N ILE A 233 -11.06 -4.16 -21.19
CA ILE A 233 -11.34 -5.48 -21.79
C ILE A 233 -12.07 -5.22 -23.11
N ASP A 234 -11.52 -5.74 -24.22
CA ASP A 234 -12.12 -5.62 -25.55
C ASP A 234 -12.12 -6.99 -26.24
N GLY A 235 -13.19 -7.27 -27.00
CA GLY A 235 -13.28 -8.49 -27.82
C GLY A 235 -13.56 -9.77 -27.01
N ALA A 236 -14.22 -9.67 -25.87
CA ALA A 236 -14.63 -10.83 -25.09
C ALA A 236 -15.71 -11.63 -25.79
N SER A 237 -15.71 -12.96 -25.64
CA SER A 237 -16.81 -13.83 -26.02
C SER A 237 -17.98 -13.69 -25.06
N SER A 238 -19.18 -14.13 -25.49
CA SER A 238 -20.36 -14.12 -24.59
C SER A 238 -20.15 -14.94 -23.32
N ALA A 239 -19.37 -16.02 -23.37
CA ALA A 239 -19.07 -16.86 -22.21
C ALA A 239 -18.14 -16.14 -21.22
N VAL A 240 -17.19 -15.36 -21.73
CA VAL A 240 -16.31 -14.50 -20.91
C VAL A 240 -17.12 -13.34 -20.33
N ASP A 241 -17.98 -12.68 -21.12
CA ASP A 241 -18.82 -11.56 -20.67
C ASP A 241 -19.77 -11.96 -19.51
N GLU A 242 -20.32 -13.19 -19.56
CA GLU A 242 -21.18 -13.71 -18.47
C GLU A 242 -20.41 -13.78 -17.14
N LYS A 243 -19.17 -14.25 -17.15
CA LYS A 243 -18.30 -14.28 -15.95
C LYS A 243 -17.85 -12.88 -15.53
N LEU A 244 -17.57 -11.99 -16.47
CA LEU A 244 -17.20 -10.60 -16.21
C LEU A 244 -18.32 -9.81 -15.51
N ALA A 245 -19.56 -10.33 -15.46
CA ALA A 245 -20.64 -9.69 -14.72
C ALA A 245 -20.42 -9.60 -13.20
N SER A 246 -19.44 -10.32 -12.65
CA SER A 246 -19.08 -10.26 -11.22
C SER A 246 -17.57 -10.24 -10.98
N GLN A 247 -17.18 -9.69 -9.83
CA GLN A 247 -15.79 -9.68 -9.37
C GLN A 247 -15.29 -11.11 -9.13
N LYS A 248 -16.12 -11.97 -8.57
CA LYS A 248 -15.82 -13.41 -8.40
C LYS A 248 -15.60 -14.08 -9.75
N GLY A 249 -16.47 -13.87 -10.73
CA GLY A 249 -16.33 -14.43 -12.06
C GLY A 249 -15.07 -13.94 -12.78
N LEU A 250 -14.64 -12.70 -12.55
CA LEU A 250 -13.37 -12.19 -13.04
C LEU A 250 -12.18 -13.00 -12.46
N TYR A 251 -12.21 -13.38 -11.17
CA TYR A 251 -11.15 -14.20 -10.57
C TYR A 251 -11.15 -15.64 -11.14
N GLU A 252 -12.31 -16.21 -11.37
CA GLU A 252 -12.44 -17.51 -12.04
C GLU A 252 -11.84 -17.47 -13.47
N LEU A 253 -12.04 -16.36 -14.21
CA LEU A 253 -11.42 -16.15 -15.52
C LEU A 253 -9.88 -16.04 -15.40
N PHE A 254 -9.37 -15.33 -14.41
CA PHE A 254 -7.93 -15.25 -14.21
C PHE A 254 -7.31 -16.62 -13.97
N GLU A 255 -7.92 -17.47 -13.14
CA GLU A 255 -7.48 -18.85 -12.94
C GLU A 255 -7.51 -19.67 -14.23
N GLU A 256 -8.57 -19.55 -15.03
CA GLU A 256 -8.71 -20.22 -16.34
C GLU A 256 -7.64 -19.74 -17.32
N TRP A 257 -7.30 -18.47 -17.30
CA TRP A 257 -6.25 -17.88 -18.13
C TRP A 257 -4.84 -18.22 -17.61
N GLY A 258 -4.73 -18.83 -16.45
CA GLY A 258 -3.45 -19.19 -15.79
C GLY A 258 -2.81 -18.03 -15.07
N VAL A 259 -3.56 -16.99 -14.73
CA VAL A 259 -3.12 -15.83 -13.95
C VAL A 259 -3.42 -16.10 -12.47
N PRO A 260 -2.43 -16.00 -11.56
CA PRO A 260 -2.65 -16.29 -10.16
C PRO A 260 -3.55 -15.23 -9.48
N VAL A 261 -4.46 -15.71 -8.64
CA VAL A 261 -5.33 -14.91 -7.77
C VAL A 261 -5.07 -15.22 -6.31
N SER A 262 -5.53 -14.35 -5.41
CA SER A 262 -5.36 -14.57 -3.98
C SER A 262 -6.16 -15.80 -3.50
N PRO A 263 -5.53 -16.78 -2.85
CA PRO A 263 -6.24 -17.91 -2.26
C PRO A 263 -7.07 -17.49 -1.05
N TYR A 264 -6.92 -16.26 -0.58
CA TYR A 264 -7.61 -15.72 0.60
C TYR A 264 -8.85 -14.90 0.23
N ALA A 265 -9.16 -14.75 -1.07
CA ALA A 265 -10.36 -14.04 -1.53
C ALA A 265 -11.60 -14.90 -1.36
N ARG A 266 -12.69 -14.30 -0.85
CA ARG A 266 -14.00 -14.97 -0.72
C ARG A 266 -15.16 -13.98 -0.83
N LEU A 267 -16.36 -14.52 -1.12
CA LEU A 267 -17.60 -13.74 -1.05
C LEU A 267 -18.07 -13.59 0.40
N VAL A 268 -18.56 -12.40 0.72
CA VAL A 268 -19.23 -12.04 1.98
C VAL A 268 -20.57 -11.41 1.67
N SER A 269 -21.59 -11.66 2.52
CA SER A 269 -22.96 -11.23 2.28
C SER A 269 -23.61 -10.60 3.51
N SER A 270 -22.87 -10.46 4.60
CA SER A 270 -23.36 -9.87 5.85
C SER A 270 -22.25 -9.05 6.50
N TRP A 271 -22.64 -8.15 7.40
CA TRP A 271 -21.66 -7.42 8.22
C TRP A 271 -20.81 -8.38 9.07
N ASP A 272 -21.41 -9.42 9.62
CA ASP A 272 -20.69 -10.41 10.45
C ASP A 272 -19.59 -11.12 9.64
N ASP A 273 -19.84 -11.41 8.36
CA ASP A 273 -18.83 -11.99 7.46
C ASP A 273 -17.68 -10.99 7.20
N VAL A 274 -18.00 -9.70 7.01
CA VAL A 274 -17.03 -8.63 6.79
C VAL A 274 -16.15 -8.46 8.03
N GLU A 275 -16.76 -8.30 9.21
CA GLU A 275 -16.03 -8.16 10.47
C GLU A 275 -15.23 -9.44 10.80
N GLY A 276 -15.81 -10.60 10.55
CA GLY A 276 -15.14 -11.90 10.70
C GLY A 276 -13.89 -12.00 9.83
N PHE A 277 -13.96 -11.56 8.57
CA PHE A 277 -12.81 -11.53 7.67
C PHE A 277 -11.69 -10.61 8.19
N VAL A 278 -12.05 -9.41 8.63
CA VAL A 278 -11.06 -8.45 9.19
C VAL A 278 -10.35 -9.06 10.39
N ARG A 279 -11.08 -9.66 11.33
CA ARG A 279 -10.49 -10.28 12.54
C ARG A 279 -9.61 -11.48 12.23
N GLU A 280 -10.09 -12.38 11.37
CA GLU A 280 -9.36 -13.59 10.95
C GLU A 280 -7.99 -13.23 10.37
N TYR A 281 -7.94 -12.30 9.43
CA TYR A 281 -6.67 -11.95 8.77
C TYR A 281 -5.81 -10.97 9.57
N ALA A 282 -6.33 -10.30 10.57
CA ALA A 282 -5.52 -9.61 11.58
C ALA A 282 -4.67 -10.61 12.38
N ASP A 283 -5.27 -11.75 12.78
CA ASP A 283 -4.57 -12.79 13.55
C ASP A 283 -3.58 -13.61 12.69
N LEU A 284 -3.91 -13.83 11.41
CA LEU A 284 -3.11 -14.62 10.47
C LEU A 284 -2.04 -13.80 9.72
N ARG A 285 -1.89 -12.52 10.02
CA ARG A 285 -1.08 -11.56 9.25
C ARG A 285 0.36 -12.04 8.99
N SER A 286 0.98 -12.72 9.94
CA SER A 286 2.35 -13.25 9.84
C SER A 286 2.47 -14.59 9.12
N ASP A 287 1.36 -15.30 8.91
CA ASP A 287 1.35 -16.68 8.42
C ASP A 287 0.98 -16.77 6.92
N LEU A 288 0.75 -15.62 6.29
CA LEU A 288 0.41 -15.54 4.88
C LEU A 288 1.65 -15.65 3.98
N ILE A 289 1.41 -15.91 2.70
CA ILE A 289 2.51 -15.98 1.70
C ILE A 289 3.16 -14.63 1.41
N HIS A 290 2.45 -13.55 1.65
CA HIS A 290 2.91 -12.16 1.41
C HIS A 290 2.51 -11.25 2.58
N GLY A 291 3.18 -10.11 2.70
CA GLY A 291 2.76 -9.05 3.62
C GLY A 291 1.37 -8.51 3.27
N ILE A 292 0.64 -8.09 4.29
CA ILE A 292 -0.64 -7.41 4.15
C ILE A 292 -0.69 -6.19 5.07
N ASP A 293 -1.31 -5.11 4.60
CA ASP A 293 -1.54 -3.90 5.39
C ASP A 293 -3.02 -3.66 5.71
N GLY A 294 -3.89 -4.59 5.30
CA GLY A 294 -5.32 -4.46 5.47
C GLY A 294 -6.16 -5.54 4.80
N ALA A 295 -7.44 -5.24 4.65
CA ALA A 295 -8.41 -6.01 3.87
C ALA A 295 -9.10 -5.09 2.86
N VAL A 296 -9.47 -5.62 1.70
CA VAL A 296 -10.20 -4.89 0.64
C VAL A 296 -11.56 -5.54 0.46
N PHE A 297 -12.58 -4.70 0.40
CA PHE A 297 -13.95 -5.12 0.09
C PHE A 297 -14.39 -4.45 -1.20
N LYS A 298 -14.94 -5.23 -2.12
CA LYS A 298 -15.44 -4.75 -3.42
C LYS A 298 -16.84 -5.31 -3.64
N ILE A 299 -17.75 -4.49 -4.13
CA ILE A 299 -19.05 -4.98 -4.57
C ILE A 299 -18.85 -6.01 -5.68
N ASP A 300 -19.50 -7.17 -5.56
CA ASP A 300 -19.32 -8.29 -6.50
C ASP A 300 -19.92 -8.01 -7.88
N SER A 301 -21.07 -7.36 -7.95
CA SER A 301 -21.76 -7.04 -9.20
C SER A 301 -21.04 -5.93 -9.97
N ARG A 302 -20.58 -6.22 -11.19
CA ARG A 302 -19.95 -5.23 -12.07
C ARG A 302 -20.91 -4.12 -12.50
N ALA A 303 -22.18 -4.43 -12.72
CA ALA A 303 -23.19 -3.43 -13.03
C ALA A 303 -23.35 -2.41 -11.88
N GLU A 304 -23.40 -2.90 -10.63
CA GLU A 304 -23.45 -2.02 -9.45
C GLU A 304 -22.15 -1.21 -9.29
N GLN A 305 -20.99 -1.78 -9.62
CA GLN A 305 -19.72 -1.04 -9.63
C GLN A 305 -19.76 0.13 -10.63
N GLU A 306 -20.31 -0.10 -11.83
CA GLU A 306 -20.47 0.91 -12.87
C GLU A 306 -21.46 2.01 -12.45
N ASP A 307 -22.58 1.67 -11.86
CA ASP A 307 -23.61 2.61 -11.35
C ASP A 307 -23.05 3.50 -10.23
N LEU A 308 -22.27 2.94 -9.32
CA LEU A 308 -21.61 3.70 -8.24
C LEU A 308 -20.47 4.57 -8.75
N GLY A 309 -19.79 4.11 -9.79
CA GLY A 309 -18.70 4.81 -10.43
C GLY A 309 -17.51 5.08 -9.51
N ALA A 310 -16.76 6.12 -9.87
CA ALA A 310 -15.55 6.52 -9.15
C ALA A 310 -15.50 8.05 -8.99
N THR A 311 -14.73 8.49 -8.01
CA THR A 311 -14.24 9.85 -7.91
C THR A 311 -13.04 10.04 -8.85
N SER A 312 -12.41 11.19 -8.84
CA SER A 312 -11.14 11.39 -9.56
C SER A 312 -10.01 10.48 -9.06
N ARG A 313 -10.13 9.87 -7.88
CA ARG A 313 -9.07 9.12 -7.19
C ARG A 313 -9.41 7.69 -6.82
N VAL A 314 -10.62 7.44 -6.36
CA VAL A 314 -11.03 6.17 -5.77
C VAL A 314 -12.38 5.71 -6.33
N PRO A 315 -12.58 4.40 -6.56
CA PRO A 315 -13.89 3.86 -6.84
C PRO A 315 -14.78 3.96 -5.59
N ARG A 316 -16.10 4.17 -5.77
CA ARG A 316 -17.04 4.18 -4.65
C ARG A 316 -17.44 2.77 -4.22
N TRP A 317 -17.29 1.79 -5.10
CA TRP A 317 -17.67 0.40 -4.91
C TRP A 317 -16.60 -0.46 -4.21
N ALA A 318 -15.47 0.14 -3.81
CA ALA A 318 -14.41 -0.57 -3.10
C ALA A 318 -13.85 0.27 -1.96
N VAL A 319 -13.46 -0.40 -0.88
CA VAL A 319 -12.85 0.20 0.31
C VAL A 319 -11.70 -0.67 0.81
N ALA A 320 -10.67 -0.05 1.36
CA ALA A 320 -9.57 -0.69 2.04
C ALA A 320 -9.65 -0.41 3.55
N TYR A 321 -9.83 -1.44 4.35
CA TYR A 321 -9.66 -1.37 5.80
C TYR A 321 -8.18 -1.58 6.12
N LYS A 322 -7.55 -0.61 6.76
CA LYS A 322 -6.13 -0.67 7.15
C LYS A 322 -5.99 -1.21 8.55
N TYR A 323 -5.15 -2.24 8.72
CA TYR A 323 -4.86 -2.75 10.05
C TYR A 323 -4.03 -1.74 10.85
N PRO A 324 -4.26 -1.65 12.18
CA PRO A 324 -3.35 -0.92 13.03
C PRO A 324 -1.95 -1.56 12.98
N PRO A 325 -0.88 -0.77 13.14
CA PRO A 325 0.47 -1.29 13.25
C PRO A 325 0.58 -2.28 14.41
N GLU A 326 1.35 -3.36 14.20
CA GLU A 326 1.64 -4.33 15.25
C GLU A 326 2.52 -3.68 16.33
N GLU A 327 2.11 -3.81 17.59
CA GLU A 327 2.82 -3.31 18.76
C GLU A 327 3.34 -4.47 19.59
N VAL A 328 4.62 -4.43 19.97
CA VAL A 328 5.26 -5.45 20.82
C VAL A 328 6.05 -4.80 21.95
N GLU A 329 6.24 -5.54 23.01
CA GLU A 329 7.02 -5.09 24.17
C GLU A 329 8.42 -5.69 24.14
N THR A 330 9.43 -4.86 24.44
CA THR A 330 10.82 -5.31 24.58
C THR A 330 11.61 -4.44 25.56
N ARG A 331 12.76 -4.93 26.03
CA ARG A 331 13.61 -4.18 26.96
C ARG A 331 14.51 -3.20 26.23
N LEU A 332 14.50 -1.92 26.64
CA LEU A 332 15.41 -0.89 26.22
C LEU A 332 16.79 -1.08 26.90
N LEU A 333 17.80 -1.41 26.12
CA LEU A 333 19.14 -1.71 26.59
C LEU A 333 20.04 -0.47 26.63
N ASP A 334 19.88 0.45 25.66
CA ASP A 334 20.69 1.65 25.53
C ASP A 334 19.96 2.69 24.67
N ILE A 335 20.37 3.96 24.77
CA ILE A 335 19.95 5.04 23.89
C ILE A 335 21.22 5.61 23.25
N LYS A 336 21.33 5.49 21.92
CA LYS A 336 22.46 6.00 21.13
C LYS A 336 22.00 7.10 20.20
N VAL A 337 22.97 7.78 19.60
CA VAL A 337 22.72 8.81 18.59
C VAL A 337 23.45 8.46 17.30
N GLN A 338 22.85 8.80 16.17
CA GLN A 338 23.48 8.78 14.86
C GLN A 338 23.45 10.18 14.26
N VAL A 339 24.43 10.47 13.41
CA VAL A 339 24.54 11.75 12.71
C VAL A 339 24.23 11.50 11.22
N GLY A 340 23.14 12.10 10.74
CA GLY A 340 22.77 12.05 9.33
C GLY A 340 23.71 12.84 8.43
N ARG A 341 23.60 12.67 7.12
CA ARG A 341 24.42 13.37 6.11
C ARG A 341 24.33 14.91 6.20
N THR A 342 23.23 15.41 6.71
CA THR A 342 22.98 16.85 6.92
C THR A 342 23.50 17.36 8.27
N GLY A 343 24.20 16.54 9.07
CA GLY A 343 24.65 16.87 10.42
C GLY A 343 23.57 16.76 11.50
N ARG A 344 22.34 16.33 11.15
CA ARG A 344 21.27 16.14 12.12
C ARG A 344 21.58 14.95 13.04
N VAL A 345 21.53 15.20 14.34
CA VAL A 345 21.70 14.17 15.38
C VAL A 345 20.34 13.56 15.71
N THR A 346 20.21 12.25 15.52
CA THR A 346 18.97 11.51 15.76
C THR A 346 19.19 10.43 16.81
N PRO A 347 18.47 10.46 17.96
CA PRO A 347 18.54 9.41 18.96
C PRO A 347 17.78 8.17 18.47
N PHE A 348 18.31 7.00 18.85
CA PHE A 348 17.66 5.72 18.62
C PHE A 348 17.84 4.78 19.83
N ALA A 349 16.84 3.95 20.05
CA ALA A 349 16.85 2.91 21.07
C ALA A 349 17.63 1.69 20.58
N VAL A 350 18.46 1.12 21.44
CA VAL A 350 19.02 -0.23 21.29
C VAL A 350 18.25 -1.13 22.24
N MET A 351 17.66 -2.23 21.73
CA MET A 351 16.70 -3.04 22.46
C MET A 351 17.09 -4.51 22.42
N LYS A 352 16.51 -5.30 23.35
CA LYS A 352 16.52 -6.74 23.19
C LYS A 352 15.81 -7.09 21.88
N PRO A 353 16.40 -7.92 20.99
CA PRO A 353 15.76 -8.26 19.73
C PRO A 353 14.36 -8.82 19.93
N VAL A 354 13.40 -8.34 19.15
CA VAL A 354 11.99 -8.75 19.20
C VAL A 354 11.44 -8.80 17.77
N THR A 355 10.54 -9.73 17.50
CA THR A 355 9.86 -9.82 16.21
C THR A 355 8.65 -8.88 16.19
N VAL A 356 8.59 -8.02 15.18
CA VAL A 356 7.51 -7.06 14.94
C VAL A 356 7.19 -7.08 13.45
N ALA A 357 5.93 -7.26 13.07
CA ALA A 357 5.48 -7.32 11.69
C ALA A 357 6.43 -8.16 10.82
N GLY A 358 6.63 -9.43 11.23
CA GLY A 358 7.39 -10.44 10.48
C GLY A 358 8.90 -10.23 10.40
N SER A 359 9.51 -9.24 11.07
CA SER A 359 10.96 -9.09 11.08
C SER A 359 11.53 -8.79 12.47
N THR A 360 12.76 -9.27 12.72
CA THR A 360 13.46 -9.08 13.99
C THR A 360 14.06 -7.68 14.06
N VAL A 361 13.67 -6.93 15.09
CA VAL A 361 14.07 -5.55 15.36
C VAL A 361 14.90 -5.47 16.64
N ALA A 362 16.07 -4.87 16.58
CA ALA A 362 16.95 -4.62 17.73
C ALA A 362 17.21 -3.11 17.94
N GLN A 363 16.79 -2.26 17.01
CA GLN A 363 16.94 -0.82 17.09
C GLN A 363 15.65 -0.14 16.63
N ALA A 364 15.27 0.96 17.29
CA ALA A 364 14.09 1.75 16.92
C ALA A 364 14.37 3.25 17.06
N THR A 365 13.73 4.05 16.21
CA THR A 365 13.91 5.50 16.30
C THR A 365 13.26 6.09 17.56
N LEU A 366 13.89 7.13 18.06
CA LEU A 366 13.35 8.02 19.09
C LEU A 366 13.11 9.44 18.53
N HIS A 367 13.23 9.58 17.21
CA HIS A 367 12.97 10.76 16.39
C HIS A 367 13.87 11.97 16.71
N ASN A 368 13.81 12.50 17.92
CA ASN A 368 14.60 13.65 18.36
C ASN A 368 14.69 13.71 19.89
N PRO A 369 15.59 14.53 20.47
CA PRO A 369 15.75 14.63 21.93
C PRO A 369 14.47 15.08 22.69
N SER A 370 13.65 15.92 22.06
CA SER A 370 12.38 16.38 22.68
C SER A 370 11.39 15.22 22.82
N GLU A 371 11.36 14.31 21.82
CA GLU A 371 10.53 13.09 21.87
C GLU A 371 11.03 12.11 22.94
N VAL A 372 12.34 11.96 23.12
CA VAL A 372 12.91 11.15 24.21
C VAL A 372 12.42 11.66 25.57
N ALA A 373 12.50 12.98 25.77
CA ALA A 373 12.04 13.62 27.00
C ALA A 373 10.50 13.49 27.19
N ARG A 374 9.72 13.71 26.10
CA ARG A 374 8.26 13.62 26.12
C ARG A 374 7.78 12.20 26.44
N LYS A 375 8.38 11.19 25.82
CA LYS A 375 8.07 9.77 26.04
C LYS A 375 8.55 9.29 27.40
N GLY A 376 9.53 9.96 27.99
CA GLY A 376 10.06 9.67 29.32
C GLY A 376 10.67 8.28 29.46
N VAL A 377 11.22 7.72 28.38
CA VAL A 377 11.87 6.41 28.35
C VAL A 377 13.21 6.44 29.04
N LEU A 378 13.52 5.42 29.84
CA LEU A 378 14.79 5.24 30.53
C LEU A 378 15.45 3.92 30.12
N ILE A 379 16.77 3.88 30.10
CA ILE A 379 17.52 2.65 29.87
C ILE A 379 17.12 1.63 30.95
N GLY A 380 16.75 0.43 30.53
CA GLY A 380 16.27 -0.64 31.39
C GLY A 380 14.75 -0.78 31.42
N ASP A 381 13.98 0.18 30.89
CA ASP A 381 12.53 0.05 30.76
C ASP A 381 12.12 -1.10 29.82
N VAL A 382 10.95 -1.66 30.06
CA VAL A 382 10.19 -2.34 29.03
C VAL A 382 9.48 -1.25 28.23
N VAL A 383 9.69 -1.26 26.91
CA VAL A 383 9.12 -0.26 26.00
C VAL A 383 8.24 -0.92 24.96
N VAL A 384 7.17 -0.21 24.56
CA VAL A 384 6.34 -0.59 23.44
C VAL A 384 7.00 -0.12 22.17
N VAL A 385 7.16 -1.05 21.23
CA VAL A 385 7.75 -0.81 19.91
C VAL A 385 6.75 -1.22 18.85
N ARG A 386 6.62 -0.39 17.82
CA ARG A 386 5.89 -0.74 16.61
C ARG A 386 6.74 -0.44 15.39
N LYS A 387 6.38 -1.02 14.27
CA LYS A 387 6.84 -0.54 12.97
C LYS A 387 5.81 0.45 12.43
N ALA A 388 6.17 1.70 12.41
CA ALA A 388 5.37 2.71 11.73
C ALA A 388 5.36 2.41 10.22
N GLY A 389 4.16 2.12 9.68
CA GLY A 389 3.96 1.71 8.29
C GLY A 389 4.71 0.43 7.91
N ASP A 390 4.83 -0.53 8.85
CA ASP A 390 5.57 -1.79 8.69
C ASP A 390 7.05 -1.64 8.24
N VAL A 391 7.62 -0.44 8.31
CA VAL A 391 8.96 -0.09 7.82
C VAL A 391 9.91 0.31 8.93
N ILE A 392 9.61 1.42 9.63
CA ILE A 392 10.55 2.04 10.57
C ILE A 392 10.17 1.69 12.00
N PRO A 393 11.01 0.91 12.71
CA PRO A 393 10.76 0.65 14.12
C PRO A 393 10.85 1.94 14.92
N GLU A 394 9.82 2.22 15.73
CA GLU A 394 9.80 3.34 16.67
C GLU A 394 9.41 2.89 18.07
N VAL A 395 9.95 3.57 19.07
CA VAL A 395 9.54 3.40 20.47
C VAL A 395 8.37 4.32 20.75
N LEU A 396 7.24 3.77 21.18
CA LEU A 396 6.06 4.56 21.57
C LEU A 396 6.21 5.15 22.97
N GLY A 397 6.67 4.37 23.92
CA GLY A 397 6.85 4.79 25.32
C GLY A 397 7.19 3.62 26.22
N PRO A 398 7.39 3.87 27.53
CA PRO A 398 7.60 2.82 28.49
C PRO A 398 6.27 2.16 28.90
N VAL A 399 6.32 0.86 29.21
CA VAL A 399 5.23 0.15 29.87
C VAL A 399 5.25 0.52 31.35
N SER A 400 4.45 1.52 31.72
CA SER A 400 4.49 2.12 33.06
C SER A 400 4.26 1.12 34.20
N ALA A 401 3.49 0.05 33.93
CA ALA A 401 3.22 -1.00 34.90
C ALA A 401 4.42 -1.93 35.19
N LEU A 402 5.48 -1.89 34.36
CA LEU A 402 6.67 -2.73 34.48
C LEU A 402 7.94 -1.94 34.87
N ARG A 403 7.73 -0.72 35.34
CA ARG A 403 8.78 0.20 35.81
C ARG A 403 9.15 -0.03 37.26
#